data_4539d5ee182801cf1fe00e1099d25e51
#
_entry.id   4539d5ee182801cf1fe00e1099d25e51
#
_cell.length_a   1.000
_cell.length_b   1.000
_cell.length_c   1.000
_cell.angle_alpha   90.00
_cell.angle_beta   90.00
_cell.angle_gamma   90.00
#
_symmetry.space_group_name_H-M   'P 1'
#
loop_
_entity.id
_entity.type
_entity.pdbx_description
1 polymer ?
#
loop_
_entity_poly.entity_id
_entity_poly.type
_entity_poly.pdbx_seq_one_letter_code
_entity_poly.pdbx_strand_id
1 'polypeptide(L)'
;MIPSGSPVKVLLIDSNVYFAKRLGDALKREGFEVVSSTQAAFALTTLEYDAPSAIVCATNMREMGALEIAKIIHADPKNANLPIVALGDGSQRALMEAFQAGCDDYIDRNRQPAVIAAHVKQILVSKAEGFQPTQMLAQSDTSLSGNLTHHDLTGVMQMLGHAHQTGALHINAGETDGVLFYDAGAITHAECGNLFGDEAVIHILKSLGNTNEGVYKFTYGTASTQRTVLRSATDLMLDAMREFDEGTRDMADKEAQ
;
A
#
# COMPACT_ATOMS: atom_id res chain seq x y z
N MET A 1 -3.55 14.19 17.77
CA MET A 1 -4.73 14.91 18.31
C MET A 1 -5.36 15.61 17.12
N ILE A 2 -6.59 15.27 16.72
CA ILE A 2 -7.29 15.99 15.63
C ILE A 2 -7.42 17.44 16.07
N PRO A 3 -7.00 18.42 15.26
CA PRO A 3 -7.15 19.82 15.65
C PRO A 3 -8.61 20.13 15.92
N SER A 4 -8.88 20.89 16.99
CA SER A 4 -10.21 21.36 17.41
C SER A 4 -10.77 22.39 16.43
N GLY A 5 -11.22 21.89 15.29
CA GLY A 5 -11.93 22.54 14.21
C GLY A 5 -13.10 21.65 13.80
N SER A 6 -13.92 22.04 12.87
CA SER A 6 -15.09 21.31 12.36
C SER A 6 -14.84 19.82 12.22
N PRO A 7 -15.81 18.95 12.52
CA PRO A 7 -15.64 17.49 12.42
C PRO A 7 -15.19 17.11 11.01
N VAL A 8 -14.22 16.19 10.93
CA VAL A 8 -13.71 15.69 9.65
C VAL A 8 -14.82 14.87 8.98
N LYS A 9 -15.29 15.36 7.83
CA LYS A 9 -16.39 14.75 7.09
C LYS A 9 -15.87 13.69 6.13
N VAL A 10 -16.38 12.46 6.23
CA VAL A 10 -16.07 11.35 5.34
C VAL A 10 -17.29 10.99 4.52
N LEU A 11 -17.14 10.97 3.19
CA LEU A 11 -18.13 10.46 2.27
C LEU A 11 -17.87 8.95 2.03
N LEU A 12 -18.79 8.11 2.49
CA LEU A 12 -18.71 6.66 2.33
C LEU A 12 -19.63 6.21 1.18
N ILE A 13 -19.07 5.54 0.19
CA ILE A 13 -19.79 5.07 -1.00
C ILE A 13 -19.65 3.56 -1.13
N ASP A 14 -20.74 2.84 -0.92
CA ASP A 14 -20.79 1.39 -1.07
C ASP A 14 -22.22 0.93 -1.43
N SER A 15 -22.34 0.10 -2.47
CA SER A 15 -23.64 -0.43 -2.92
C SER A 15 -24.28 -1.37 -1.90
N ASN A 16 -23.51 -1.93 -0.96
CA ASN A 16 -24.02 -2.78 0.11
C ASN A 16 -24.40 -1.92 1.33
N VAL A 17 -25.67 -1.65 1.48
CA VAL A 17 -26.24 -0.82 2.55
C VAL A 17 -25.89 -1.32 3.95
N TYR A 18 -25.84 -2.63 4.16
CA TYR A 18 -25.51 -3.22 5.48
C TYR A 18 -24.05 -3.01 5.83
N PHE A 19 -23.17 -3.19 4.86
CA PHE A 19 -21.75 -2.92 5.06
C PHE A 19 -21.50 -1.42 5.28
N ALA A 20 -22.07 -0.57 4.43
CA ALA A 20 -21.97 0.88 4.56
C ALA A 20 -22.45 1.37 5.93
N LYS A 21 -23.57 0.82 6.46
CA LYS A 21 -24.05 1.16 7.80
C LYS A 21 -23.04 0.76 8.87
N ARG A 22 -22.55 -0.48 8.86
CA ARG A 22 -21.58 -0.96 9.86
C ARG A 22 -20.27 -0.20 9.84
N LEU A 23 -19.75 0.10 8.65
CA LEU A 23 -18.52 0.89 8.50
C LEU A 23 -18.77 2.34 8.89
N GLY A 24 -19.90 2.93 8.49
CA GLY A 24 -20.27 4.28 8.88
C GLY A 24 -20.38 4.45 10.41
N ASP A 25 -20.96 3.47 11.10
CA ASP A 25 -21.03 3.46 12.57
C ASP A 25 -19.63 3.33 13.21
N ALA A 26 -18.73 2.57 12.59
CA ALA A 26 -17.35 2.45 13.06
C ALA A 26 -16.57 3.76 12.84
N LEU A 27 -16.70 4.40 11.68
CA LEU A 27 -16.08 5.71 11.38
C LEU A 27 -16.58 6.80 12.34
N LYS A 28 -17.89 6.81 12.67
CA LYS A 28 -18.43 7.75 13.67
C LYS A 28 -17.82 7.57 15.04
N ARG A 29 -17.54 6.32 15.47
CA ARG A 29 -16.84 6.05 16.74
C ARG A 29 -15.41 6.59 16.75
N GLU A 30 -14.76 6.63 15.58
CA GLU A 30 -13.43 7.24 15.41
C GLU A 30 -13.45 8.79 15.38
N GLY A 31 -14.64 9.41 15.46
CA GLY A 31 -14.82 10.86 15.53
C GLY A 31 -15.12 11.54 14.21
N PHE A 32 -15.47 10.78 13.15
CA PHE A 32 -15.84 11.35 11.86
C PHE A 32 -17.32 11.70 11.75
N GLU A 33 -17.62 12.76 11.01
CA GLU A 33 -18.94 12.97 10.44
C GLU A 33 -19.03 12.13 9.15
N VAL A 34 -20.05 11.27 9.04
CA VAL A 34 -20.15 10.32 7.92
C VAL A 34 -21.43 10.55 7.13
N VAL A 35 -21.25 10.85 5.85
CA VAL A 35 -22.31 10.85 4.86
C VAL A 35 -22.16 9.58 4.03
N SER A 36 -23.23 8.77 3.91
CA SER A 36 -23.19 7.51 3.16
C SER A 36 -24.08 7.57 1.93
N SER A 37 -23.59 7.03 0.82
CA SER A 37 -24.34 6.88 -0.42
C SER A 37 -24.13 5.51 -1.03
N THR A 38 -25.14 5.00 -1.72
CA THR A 38 -25.07 3.78 -2.53
C THR A 38 -24.76 4.07 -4.00
N GLN A 39 -24.67 5.35 -4.38
CA GLN A 39 -24.41 5.79 -5.74
C GLN A 39 -23.16 6.67 -5.80
N ALA A 40 -22.25 6.33 -6.68
CA ALA A 40 -20.99 7.04 -6.85
C ALA A 40 -21.18 8.47 -7.41
N ALA A 41 -22.15 8.67 -8.27
CA ALA A 41 -22.49 9.99 -8.82
C ALA A 41 -22.80 11.03 -7.72
N PHE A 42 -23.26 10.56 -6.55
CA PHE A 42 -23.50 11.43 -5.39
C PHE A 42 -22.21 12.10 -4.90
N ALA A 43 -21.06 11.45 -5.03
CA ALA A 43 -19.77 12.06 -4.64
C ALA A 43 -19.49 13.32 -5.45
N LEU A 44 -19.71 13.29 -6.75
CA LEU A 44 -19.45 14.41 -7.64
C LEU A 44 -20.35 15.61 -7.30
N THR A 45 -21.64 15.34 -7.03
CA THR A 45 -22.57 16.39 -6.60
C THR A 45 -22.22 16.96 -5.23
N THR A 46 -21.80 16.11 -4.29
CA THR A 46 -21.46 16.57 -2.93
C THR A 46 -20.24 17.49 -2.93
N LEU A 47 -19.27 17.27 -3.82
CA LEU A 47 -18.09 18.14 -3.93
C LEU A 47 -18.42 19.59 -4.26
N GLU A 48 -19.53 19.85 -4.97
CA GLU A 48 -19.94 21.20 -5.36
C GLU A 48 -20.56 22.00 -4.19
N TYR A 49 -21.26 21.32 -3.28
CA TYR A 49 -22.08 21.97 -2.26
C TYR A 49 -21.55 21.78 -0.83
N ASP A 50 -20.92 20.67 -0.56
CA ASP A 50 -20.52 20.29 0.79
C ASP A 50 -19.33 19.33 0.75
N ALA A 51 -18.17 19.85 0.34
CA ALA A 51 -16.97 19.07 0.10
C ALA A 51 -16.55 18.23 1.32
N PRO A 52 -16.43 16.90 1.18
CA PRO A 52 -15.92 16.04 2.24
C PRO A 52 -14.42 16.24 2.44
N SER A 53 -13.92 15.89 3.63
CA SER A 53 -12.49 15.85 3.91
C SER A 53 -11.81 14.61 3.34
N ALA A 54 -12.59 13.57 3.04
CA ALA A 54 -12.13 12.35 2.40
C ALA A 54 -13.29 11.55 1.79
N ILE A 55 -12.96 10.70 0.82
CA ILE A 55 -13.88 9.74 0.22
C ILE A 55 -13.39 8.33 0.51
N VAL A 56 -14.29 7.47 1.00
CA VAL A 56 -14.08 6.02 1.13
C VAL A 56 -15.06 5.33 0.20
N CYS A 57 -14.57 4.68 -0.83
CA CYS A 57 -15.41 4.15 -1.91
C CYS A 57 -15.08 2.71 -2.26
N ALA A 58 -16.10 1.88 -2.46
CA ALA A 58 -15.94 0.52 -2.97
C ALA A 58 -15.45 0.54 -4.44
N THR A 59 -14.54 -0.39 -4.77
CA THR A 59 -14.06 -0.57 -6.15
C THR A 59 -15.12 -1.25 -7.02
N ASN A 60 -15.89 -2.17 -6.44
CA ASN A 60 -16.91 -2.93 -7.16
C ASN A 60 -18.29 -2.27 -7.03
N MET A 61 -18.52 -1.24 -7.83
CA MET A 61 -19.80 -0.55 -7.97
C MET A 61 -20.38 -0.78 -9.37
N ARG A 62 -21.71 -0.69 -9.53
CA ARG A 62 -22.36 -0.99 -10.82
C ARG A 62 -22.05 0.01 -11.92
N GLU A 63 -21.97 1.29 -11.58
CA GLU A 63 -21.80 2.38 -12.56
C GLU A 63 -20.39 2.95 -12.53
N MET A 64 -19.92 3.29 -11.34
CA MET A 64 -18.64 4.00 -11.13
C MET A 64 -18.09 3.60 -9.77
N GLY A 65 -16.90 3.03 -9.72
CA GLY A 65 -16.23 2.64 -8.49
C GLY A 65 -15.17 3.64 -8.04
N ALA A 66 -14.40 3.27 -7.03
CA ALA A 66 -13.35 4.12 -6.48
C ALA A 66 -12.34 4.58 -7.53
N LEU A 67 -12.00 3.72 -8.49
CA LEU A 67 -10.99 3.97 -9.51
C LEU A 67 -11.41 5.09 -10.47
N GLU A 68 -12.66 5.04 -10.93
CA GLU A 68 -13.22 6.05 -11.83
C GLU A 68 -13.41 7.37 -11.10
N ILE A 69 -13.89 7.31 -9.85
CA ILE A 69 -14.06 8.49 -8.99
C ILE A 69 -12.71 9.19 -8.79
N ALA A 70 -11.64 8.45 -8.47
CA ALA A 70 -10.32 9.02 -8.27
C ALA A 70 -9.83 9.77 -9.50
N LYS A 71 -9.94 9.17 -10.69
CA LYS A 71 -9.55 9.81 -11.94
C LYS A 71 -10.32 11.10 -12.23
N ILE A 72 -11.63 11.10 -12.00
CA ILE A 72 -12.48 12.26 -12.27
C ILE A 72 -12.19 13.38 -11.28
N ILE A 73 -12.11 13.05 -9.99
CA ILE A 73 -11.95 14.06 -8.92
C ILE A 73 -10.56 14.68 -8.98
N HIS A 74 -9.52 13.88 -9.14
CA HIS A 74 -8.15 14.39 -9.19
C HIS A 74 -7.79 15.09 -10.51
N ALA A 75 -8.62 14.96 -11.56
CA ALA A 75 -8.49 15.76 -12.77
C ALA A 75 -8.83 17.24 -12.55
N ASP A 76 -9.63 17.56 -11.51
CA ASP A 76 -9.88 18.94 -11.10
C ASP A 76 -8.79 19.41 -10.12
N PRO A 77 -8.01 20.45 -10.46
CA PRO A 77 -6.96 20.98 -9.58
C PRO A 77 -7.43 21.38 -8.17
N LYS A 78 -8.71 21.74 -8.02
CA LYS A 78 -9.30 22.09 -6.72
C LYS A 78 -9.39 20.88 -5.78
N ASN A 79 -9.55 19.70 -6.36
CA ASN A 79 -9.78 18.44 -5.64
C ASN A 79 -8.58 17.48 -5.74
N ALA A 80 -7.47 17.91 -6.35
CA ALA A 80 -6.28 17.08 -6.57
C ALA A 80 -5.69 16.47 -5.28
N ASN A 81 -5.92 17.10 -4.14
CA ASN A 81 -5.43 16.65 -2.83
C ASN A 81 -6.51 16.00 -1.96
N LEU A 82 -7.74 15.81 -2.46
CA LEU A 82 -8.80 15.16 -1.70
C LEU A 82 -8.48 13.68 -1.50
N PRO A 83 -8.35 13.19 -0.26
CA PRO A 83 -8.05 11.79 -0.01
C PRO A 83 -9.14 10.86 -0.51
N ILE A 84 -8.75 9.85 -1.31
CA ILE A 84 -9.64 8.81 -1.81
C ILE A 84 -9.09 7.45 -1.41
N VAL A 85 -9.84 6.75 -0.54
CA VAL A 85 -9.52 5.42 -0.07
C VAL A 85 -10.41 4.41 -0.78
N ALA A 86 -9.80 3.47 -1.49
CA ALA A 86 -10.51 2.41 -2.19
C ALA A 86 -10.78 1.22 -1.26
N LEU A 87 -11.98 0.65 -1.32
CA LEU A 87 -12.34 -0.60 -0.64
C LEU A 87 -12.52 -1.71 -1.67
N GLY A 88 -11.68 -2.73 -1.63
CA GLY A 88 -11.70 -3.82 -2.61
C GLY A 88 -11.65 -5.22 -2.00
N ASP A 89 -11.37 -6.21 -2.82
CA ASP A 89 -11.40 -7.63 -2.49
C ASP A 89 -10.13 -8.15 -1.80
N GLY A 90 -9.14 -7.29 -1.58
CA GLY A 90 -7.84 -7.63 -1.01
C GLY A 90 -6.85 -8.20 -2.01
N SER A 91 -7.19 -8.29 -3.30
CA SER A 91 -6.27 -8.78 -4.31
C SER A 91 -5.17 -7.76 -4.62
N GLN A 92 -3.97 -8.26 -4.87
CA GLN A 92 -2.82 -7.44 -5.26
C GLN A 92 -3.09 -6.66 -6.56
N ARG A 93 -3.81 -7.26 -7.49
CA ARG A 93 -4.20 -6.61 -8.73
C ARG A 93 -5.08 -5.39 -8.49
N ALA A 94 -6.12 -5.53 -7.65
CA ALA A 94 -7.02 -4.42 -7.32
C ALA A 94 -6.31 -3.30 -6.55
N LEU A 95 -5.35 -3.65 -5.68
CA LEU A 95 -4.46 -2.70 -5.02
C LEU A 95 -3.68 -1.86 -6.05
N MET A 96 -3.03 -2.51 -7.01
CA MET A 96 -2.25 -1.84 -8.05
C MET A 96 -3.12 -0.93 -8.94
N GLU A 97 -4.28 -1.43 -9.35
CA GLU A 97 -5.25 -0.66 -10.14
C GLU A 97 -5.74 0.59 -9.38
N ALA A 98 -5.95 0.50 -8.06
CA ALA A 98 -6.35 1.62 -7.23
C ALA A 98 -5.29 2.74 -7.18
N PHE A 99 -4.03 2.39 -6.93
CA PHE A 99 -2.95 3.39 -6.92
C PHE A 99 -2.70 3.99 -8.30
N GLN A 100 -2.75 3.19 -9.39
CA GLN A 100 -2.65 3.70 -10.76
C GLN A 100 -3.80 4.65 -11.14
N ALA A 101 -4.97 4.44 -10.55
CA ALA A 101 -6.11 5.33 -10.73
C ALA A 101 -6.01 6.63 -9.93
N GLY A 102 -5.05 6.74 -9.01
CA GLY A 102 -4.84 7.89 -8.15
C GLY A 102 -5.52 7.80 -6.78
N CYS A 103 -5.96 6.61 -6.34
CA CYS A 103 -6.40 6.43 -4.96
C CYS A 103 -5.20 6.60 -4.02
N ASP A 104 -5.42 7.24 -2.88
CA ASP A 104 -4.39 7.48 -1.87
C ASP A 104 -4.10 6.24 -1.04
N ASP A 105 -5.09 5.36 -0.89
CA ASP A 105 -4.93 4.07 -0.22
C ASP A 105 -5.97 3.04 -0.69
N TYR A 106 -5.68 1.78 -0.37
CA TYR A 106 -6.54 0.64 -0.70
C TYR A 106 -6.66 -0.28 0.52
N ILE A 107 -7.90 -0.57 0.92
CA ILE A 107 -8.18 -1.41 2.09
C ILE A 107 -9.01 -2.62 1.66
N ASP A 108 -8.62 -3.81 2.15
CA ASP A 108 -9.43 -5.01 1.99
C ASP A 108 -10.76 -4.85 2.73
N ARG A 109 -11.85 -4.88 1.97
CA ARG A 109 -13.23 -4.74 2.44
C ARG A 109 -13.68 -5.88 3.36
N ASN A 110 -13.01 -7.04 3.30
CA ASN A 110 -13.33 -8.20 4.13
C ASN A 110 -12.84 -8.04 5.58
N ARG A 111 -12.02 -7.03 5.86
CA ARG A 111 -11.61 -6.72 7.25
C ARG A 111 -12.79 -6.25 8.10
N GLN A 112 -12.62 -6.34 9.41
CA GLN A 112 -13.62 -5.84 10.35
C GLN A 112 -13.80 -4.31 10.17
N PRO A 113 -15.04 -3.79 10.19
CA PRO A 113 -15.31 -2.36 10.02
C PRO A 113 -14.52 -1.45 10.97
N ALA A 114 -14.27 -1.89 12.21
CA ALA A 114 -13.47 -1.14 13.17
C ALA A 114 -12.00 -0.99 12.73
N VAL A 115 -11.42 -2.04 12.13
CA VAL A 115 -10.05 -2.02 11.60
C VAL A 115 -9.97 -1.08 10.40
N ILE A 116 -10.96 -1.14 9.51
CA ILE A 116 -11.03 -0.23 8.36
C ILE A 116 -11.14 1.22 8.83
N ALA A 117 -12.01 1.50 9.80
CA ALA A 117 -12.21 2.85 10.35
C ALA A 117 -10.94 3.41 11.01
N ALA A 118 -10.22 2.59 11.79
CA ALA A 118 -8.95 2.97 12.39
C ALA A 118 -7.88 3.29 11.33
N HIS A 119 -7.83 2.50 10.25
CA HIS A 119 -6.91 2.73 9.14
C HIS A 119 -7.23 4.03 8.39
N VAL A 120 -8.50 4.27 8.06
CA VAL A 120 -8.95 5.55 7.47
C VAL A 120 -8.55 6.73 8.35
N LYS A 121 -8.71 6.62 9.67
CA LYS A 121 -8.28 7.66 10.61
C LYS A 121 -6.78 7.93 10.52
N GLN A 122 -5.96 6.89 10.46
CA GLN A 122 -4.51 7.03 10.34
C GLN A 122 -4.13 7.78 9.06
N ILE A 123 -4.74 7.45 7.92
CA ILE A 123 -4.51 8.13 6.63
C ILE A 123 -4.84 9.62 6.74
N LEU A 124 -6.00 9.94 7.31
CA LEU A 124 -6.46 11.33 7.39
C LEU A 124 -5.66 12.17 8.38
N VAL A 125 -5.23 11.59 9.51
CA VAL A 125 -4.34 12.26 10.46
C VAL A 125 -2.99 12.56 9.80
N SER A 126 -2.42 11.59 9.10
CA SER A 126 -1.15 11.77 8.38
C SER A 126 -1.24 12.88 7.33
N LYS A 127 -2.33 12.96 6.57
CA LYS A 127 -2.55 14.06 5.61
C LYS A 127 -2.81 15.42 6.27
N ALA A 128 -3.56 15.46 7.38
CA ALA A 128 -3.85 16.71 8.11
C ALA A 128 -2.60 17.31 8.76
N GLU A 129 -1.61 16.49 9.11
CA GLU A 129 -0.31 16.92 9.62
C GLU A 129 0.65 17.39 8.51
N GLY A 130 0.16 17.57 7.30
CA GLY A 130 0.94 18.04 6.15
C GLY A 130 1.69 16.94 5.42
N PHE A 131 1.28 15.69 5.66
CA PHE A 131 1.80 14.53 4.96
C PHE A 131 1.31 14.53 3.50
N GLN A 132 1.99 15.28 2.65
CA GLN A 132 1.93 15.06 1.21
C GLN A 132 2.97 14.00 0.85
N PRO A 133 2.60 12.87 0.24
CA PRO A 133 3.55 11.84 -0.20
C PRO A 133 4.66 12.39 -1.10
N THR A 134 4.41 13.53 -1.73
CA THR A 134 5.33 14.17 -2.70
C THR A 134 6.27 15.21 -2.07
N GLN A 135 6.09 15.65 -0.82
CA GLN A 135 6.93 16.69 -0.18
C GLN A 135 7.71 16.21 1.05
N MET A 136 7.57 14.97 1.46
CA MET A 136 8.33 14.42 2.59
C MET A 136 9.72 13.86 2.22
N LEU A 137 10.28 14.32 1.13
CA LEU A 137 11.67 13.98 0.75
C LEU A 137 12.75 14.81 1.50
N ALA A 138 12.35 15.64 2.46
CA ALA A 138 13.33 16.43 3.20
C ALA A 138 12.92 16.64 4.65
N GLN A 139 13.25 15.73 5.52
CA GLN A 139 13.36 15.80 6.99
C GLN A 139 12.38 14.94 7.80
N SER A 140 13.01 14.02 8.53
CA SER A 140 12.59 13.24 9.70
C SER A 140 11.77 11.96 9.49
N ASP A 141 12.37 10.83 9.90
CA ASP A 141 11.82 9.52 10.34
C ASP A 141 10.51 9.01 9.70
N THR A 142 10.40 9.10 8.40
CA THR A 142 9.28 8.52 7.69
C THR A 142 9.65 7.13 7.22
N SER A 143 9.21 6.13 7.94
CA SER A 143 9.38 4.75 7.53
C SER A 143 8.02 4.13 7.24
N LEU A 144 7.89 3.52 6.07
CA LEU A 144 6.81 2.59 5.77
C LEU A 144 7.19 1.25 6.39
N SER A 145 6.38 0.69 7.29
CA SER A 145 6.66 -0.59 7.92
C SER A 145 5.42 -1.46 7.97
N GLY A 146 5.60 -2.77 7.93
CA GLY A 146 4.52 -3.73 7.99
C GLY A 146 5.04 -5.15 8.24
N ASN A 147 4.10 -6.07 8.44
CA ASN A 147 4.40 -7.49 8.49
C ASN A 147 4.49 -8.01 7.06
N LEU A 148 5.42 -8.93 6.82
CA LEU A 148 5.60 -9.62 5.55
C LEU A 148 5.08 -11.05 5.67
N THR A 149 4.18 -11.41 4.77
CA THR A 149 3.96 -12.79 4.37
C THR A 149 4.67 -13.03 3.04
N HIS A 150 4.84 -14.28 2.62
CA HIS A 150 5.55 -14.67 1.40
C HIS A 150 5.15 -13.87 0.15
N HIS A 151 3.88 -13.48 0.04
CA HIS A 151 3.37 -12.73 -1.12
C HIS A 151 3.51 -11.20 -0.97
N ASP A 152 3.79 -10.70 0.23
CA ASP A 152 3.76 -9.26 0.49
C ASP A 152 5.04 -8.55 0.05
N LEU A 153 6.22 -9.20 0.14
CA LEU A 153 7.49 -8.55 -0.23
C LEU A 153 7.54 -8.19 -1.71
N THR A 154 7.12 -9.10 -2.58
CA THR A 154 7.08 -8.83 -4.03
C THR A 154 6.15 -7.67 -4.35
N GLY A 155 5.02 -7.58 -3.65
CA GLY A 155 4.10 -6.45 -3.75
C GLY A 155 4.72 -5.13 -3.28
N VAL A 156 5.40 -5.13 -2.14
CA VAL A 156 6.12 -3.95 -1.62
C VAL A 156 7.22 -3.52 -2.57
N MET A 157 8.02 -4.47 -3.10
CA MET A 157 9.08 -4.16 -4.06
C MET A 157 8.53 -3.55 -5.36
N GLN A 158 7.44 -4.10 -5.89
CA GLN A 158 6.78 -3.57 -7.08
C GLN A 158 6.17 -2.18 -6.82
N MET A 159 5.52 -1.99 -5.66
CA MET A 159 4.98 -0.69 -5.26
C MET A 159 6.07 0.38 -5.20
N LEU A 160 7.20 0.10 -4.55
CA LEU A 160 8.32 1.04 -4.45
C LEU A 160 8.91 1.34 -5.84
N GLY A 161 8.97 0.32 -6.71
CA GLY A 161 9.42 0.47 -8.10
C GLY A 161 8.50 1.38 -8.92
N HIS A 162 7.21 1.13 -8.91
CA HIS A 162 6.23 1.90 -9.68
C HIS A 162 6.04 3.33 -9.15
N ALA A 163 6.15 3.51 -7.83
CA ALA A 163 6.08 4.82 -7.21
C ALA A 163 7.41 5.61 -7.33
N HIS A 164 8.40 5.08 -8.08
CA HIS A 164 9.71 5.71 -8.27
C HIS A 164 10.36 6.15 -6.96
N GLN A 165 10.21 5.34 -5.90
CA GLN A 165 10.72 5.70 -4.59
C GLN A 165 12.25 5.60 -4.52
N THR A 166 12.84 6.50 -3.73
CA THR A 166 14.26 6.45 -3.34
C THR A 166 14.33 6.25 -1.84
N GLY A 167 15.06 5.21 -1.38
CA GLY A 167 15.15 4.87 0.02
C GLY A 167 15.76 3.50 0.26
N ALA A 168 15.79 3.07 1.53
CA ALA A 168 16.28 1.76 1.95
C ALA A 168 15.15 0.91 2.53
N LEU A 169 14.92 -0.26 1.96
CA LEU A 169 13.97 -1.27 2.44
C LEU A 169 14.72 -2.29 3.28
N HIS A 170 14.57 -2.20 4.59
CA HIS A 170 15.05 -3.19 5.55
C HIS A 170 14.03 -4.32 5.68
N ILE A 171 14.50 -5.56 5.68
CA ILE A 171 13.69 -6.76 5.75
C ILE A 171 14.28 -7.66 6.82
N ASN A 172 13.46 -8.03 7.79
CA ASN A 172 13.81 -9.00 8.81
C ASN A 172 12.80 -10.15 8.81
N ALA A 173 13.26 -11.36 8.50
CA ALA A 173 12.44 -12.55 8.40
C ALA A 173 13.17 -13.75 8.99
N GLY A 174 12.91 -14.07 10.24
CA GLY A 174 13.58 -15.13 10.97
C GLY A 174 15.08 -14.86 11.14
N GLU A 175 15.93 -15.68 10.51
CA GLU A 175 17.38 -15.50 10.52
C GLU A 175 17.91 -14.58 9.40
N THR A 176 17.01 -14.13 8.52
CA THR A 176 17.37 -13.28 7.37
C THR A 176 17.18 -11.82 7.73
N ASP A 177 18.28 -11.07 7.75
CA ASP A 177 18.31 -9.62 7.88
C ASP A 177 18.96 -9.03 6.62
N GLY A 178 18.19 -8.27 5.86
CA GLY A 178 18.63 -7.72 4.58
C GLY A 178 18.16 -6.30 4.33
N VAL A 179 18.83 -5.62 3.42
CA VAL A 179 18.48 -4.27 2.99
C VAL A 179 18.57 -4.14 1.48
N LEU A 180 17.55 -3.52 0.88
CA LEU A 180 17.47 -3.18 -0.54
C LEU A 180 17.46 -1.65 -0.68
N PHE A 181 18.39 -1.09 -1.42
CA PHE A 181 18.44 0.34 -1.69
C PHE A 181 17.82 0.65 -3.05
N TYR A 182 16.88 1.57 -3.03
CA TYR A 182 16.15 2.06 -4.19
C TYR A 182 16.62 3.45 -4.60
N ASP A 183 16.76 3.67 -5.90
CA ASP A 183 16.97 4.97 -6.51
C ASP A 183 15.98 5.14 -7.66
N ALA A 184 15.07 6.12 -7.55
CA ALA A 184 13.99 6.37 -8.51
C ALA A 184 13.21 5.10 -8.90
N GLY A 185 12.95 4.21 -7.93
CA GLY A 185 12.21 2.96 -8.13
C GLY A 185 13.04 1.76 -8.60
N ALA A 186 14.30 1.94 -8.97
CA ALA A 186 15.20 0.85 -9.31
C ALA A 186 15.98 0.39 -8.08
N ILE A 187 16.12 -0.93 -7.88
CA ILE A 187 17.05 -1.45 -6.87
C ILE A 187 18.46 -1.26 -7.38
N THR A 188 19.27 -0.49 -6.66
CA THR A 188 20.65 -0.18 -7.05
C THR A 188 21.68 -0.97 -6.27
N HIS A 189 21.36 -1.29 -5.02
CA HIS A 189 22.25 -2.03 -4.13
C HIS A 189 21.43 -2.90 -3.18
N ALA A 190 21.98 -4.05 -2.79
CA ALA A 190 21.38 -4.95 -1.82
C ALA A 190 22.44 -5.62 -0.96
N GLU A 191 22.12 -5.83 0.30
CA GLU A 191 22.97 -6.54 1.28
C GLU A 191 22.12 -7.51 2.09
N CYS A 192 22.66 -8.73 2.32
CA CYS A 192 22.08 -9.71 3.21
C CYS A 192 23.19 -10.61 3.79
N GLY A 193 23.54 -10.39 5.04
CA GLY A 193 24.68 -11.07 5.65
C GLY A 193 25.99 -10.78 4.89
N ASN A 194 26.54 -11.81 4.25
CA ASN A 194 27.78 -11.70 3.44
C ASN A 194 27.47 -11.62 1.93
N LEU A 195 26.20 -11.57 1.53
CA LEU A 195 25.79 -11.51 0.15
C LEU A 195 25.51 -10.07 -0.26
N PHE A 196 25.82 -9.74 -1.52
CA PHE A 196 25.61 -8.41 -2.10
C PHE A 196 24.96 -8.48 -3.46
N GLY A 197 24.29 -7.41 -3.85
CA GLY A 197 23.72 -7.25 -5.20
C GLY A 197 22.63 -8.25 -5.53
N ASP A 198 22.66 -8.79 -6.75
CA ASP A 198 21.65 -9.71 -7.26
C ASP A 198 21.49 -10.94 -6.38
N GLU A 199 22.60 -11.50 -5.86
CA GLU A 199 22.59 -12.67 -4.97
C GLU A 199 21.88 -12.37 -3.63
N ALA A 200 22.09 -11.18 -3.07
CA ALA A 200 21.43 -10.77 -1.84
C ALA A 200 19.91 -10.64 -2.05
N VAL A 201 19.47 -10.05 -3.17
CA VAL A 201 18.04 -9.92 -3.51
C VAL A 201 17.39 -11.29 -3.63
N ILE A 202 18.01 -12.22 -4.38
CA ILE A 202 17.49 -13.58 -4.58
C ILE A 202 17.42 -14.31 -3.23
N HIS A 203 18.45 -14.19 -2.40
CA HIS A 203 18.49 -14.83 -1.08
C HIS A 203 17.36 -14.34 -0.16
N ILE A 204 17.13 -13.02 -0.10
CA ILE A 204 16.05 -12.43 0.68
C ILE A 204 14.69 -12.95 0.21
N LEU A 205 14.45 -12.97 -1.11
CA LEU A 205 13.20 -13.47 -1.68
C LEU A 205 12.96 -14.96 -1.36
N LYS A 206 14.00 -15.78 -1.43
CA LYS A 206 13.92 -17.23 -1.10
C LYS A 206 13.68 -17.48 0.39
N SER A 207 14.34 -16.74 1.25
CA SER A 207 14.20 -16.89 2.71
C SER A 207 12.78 -16.61 3.18
N LEU A 208 12.10 -15.63 2.59
CA LEU A 208 10.68 -15.34 2.85
C LEU A 208 9.75 -16.44 2.31
N GLY A 209 10.19 -17.22 1.31
CA GLY A 209 9.47 -18.40 0.84
C GLY A 209 9.34 -19.50 1.89
N ASN A 210 10.29 -19.57 2.80
CA ASN A 210 10.36 -20.59 3.84
C ASN A 210 9.81 -20.14 5.21
N THR A 211 9.61 -18.85 5.41
CA THR A 211 9.09 -18.26 6.67
C THR A 211 7.78 -17.54 6.40
N ASN A 212 6.75 -17.89 7.16
CA ASN A 212 5.42 -17.25 7.03
C ASN A 212 5.34 -15.90 7.76
N GLU A 213 6.41 -15.43 8.40
CA GLU A 213 6.41 -14.22 9.21
C GLU A 213 7.72 -13.44 9.03
N GLY A 214 7.58 -12.16 8.72
CA GLY A 214 8.67 -11.19 8.66
C GLY A 214 8.14 -9.79 8.88
N VAL A 215 9.05 -8.85 9.03
CA VAL A 215 8.75 -7.43 9.11
C VAL A 215 9.59 -6.67 8.10
N TYR A 216 9.04 -5.59 7.57
CA TYR A 216 9.82 -4.67 6.74
C TYR A 216 9.71 -3.24 7.25
N LYS A 217 10.74 -2.46 6.94
CA LYS A 217 10.78 -1.03 7.17
C LYS A 217 11.46 -0.34 6.00
N PHE A 218 10.73 0.50 5.28
CA PHE A 218 11.29 1.34 4.23
C PHE A 218 11.58 2.73 4.79
N THR A 219 12.82 3.20 4.65
CA THR A 219 13.26 4.54 5.06
C THR A 219 13.50 5.39 3.82
N TYR A 220 12.68 6.41 3.64
CA TYR A 220 12.77 7.30 2.48
C TYR A 220 14.04 8.13 2.48
N GLY A 221 14.53 8.46 1.28
CA GLY A 221 15.68 9.36 1.08
C GLY A 221 17.05 8.76 1.40
N THR A 222 17.10 7.51 1.89
CA THR A 222 18.38 6.82 2.17
C THR A 222 18.86 6.16 0.89
N ALA A 223 19.84 6.73 0.22
CA ALA A 223 20.45 6.17 -0.98
C ALA A 223 21.78 5.50 -0.67
N SER A 224 22.11 4.41 -1.38
CA SER A 224 23.43 3.83 -1.41
C SER A 224 24.28 4.48 -2.51
N THR A 225 25.56 4.72 -2.24
CA THR A 225 26.53 5.12 -3.26
C THR A 225 27.02 3.93 -4.10
N GLN A 226 26.77 2.72 -3.63
CA GLN A 226 27.15 1.49 -4.30
C GLN A 226 26.07 1.08 -5.33
N ARG A 227 26.50 0.50 -6.43
CA ARG A 227 25.64 -0.13 -7.43
C ARG A 227 26.10 -1.56 -7.64
N THR A 228 25.45 -2.49 -6.97
CA THR A 228 25.74 -3.92 -7.02
C THR A 228 24.62 -4.75 -7.64
N VAL A 229 23.40 -4.21 -7.70
CA VAL A 229 22.28 -4.83 -8.41
C VAL A 229 22.34 -4.38 -9.87
N LEU A 230 22.47 -5.35 -10.75
CA LEU A 230 22.66 -5.13 -12.21
C LEU A 230 21.41 -5.48 -13.00
N ARG A 231 20.55 -6.31 -12.46
CA ARG A 231 19.35 -6.83 -13.11
C ARG A 231 18.09 -6.10 -12.63
N SER A 232 17.03 -6.20 -13.42
CA SER A 232 15.75 -5.62 -13.01
C SER A 232 15.13 -6.38 -11.83
N ALA A 233 14.35 -5.69 -10.99
CA ALA A 233 13.62 -6.31 -9.88
C ALA A 233 12.73 -7.47 -10.37
N THR A 234 12.12 -7.33 -11.55
CA THR A 234 11.27 -8.35 -12.16
C THR A 234 12.06 -9.62 -12.51
N ASP A 235 13.25 -9.48 -13.11
CA ASP A 235 14.09 -10.63 -13.47
C ASP A 235 14.56 -11.38 -12.22
N LEU A 236 14.94 -10.63 -11.16
CA LEU A 236 15.38 -11.22 -9.89
C LEU A 236 14.23 -11.95 -9.17
N MET A 237 13.01 -11.41 -9.22
CA MET A 237 11.82 -12.08 -8.70
C MET A 237 11.50 -13.38 -9.45
N LEU A 238 11.63 -13.38 -10.79
CA LEU A 238 11.38 -14.57 -11.60
C LEU A 238 12.41 -15.67 -11.31
N ASP A 239 13.67 -15.31 -11.16
CA ASP A 239 14.72 -16.28 -10.82
C ASP A 239 14.54 -16.83 -9.42
N ALA A 240 14.22 -15.98 -8.44
CA ALA A 240 13.94 -16.45 -7.08
C ALA A 240 12.76 -17.45 -7.05
N MET A 241 11.70 -17.20 -7.82
CA MET A 241 10.56 -18.12 -7.94
C MET A 241 10.97 -19.45 -8.59
N ARG A 242 11.78 -19.41 -9.67
CA ARG A 242 12.27 -20.63 -10.33
C ARG A 242 13.09 -21.49 -9.38
N GLU A 243 14.05 -20.88 -8.68
CA GLU A 243 14.90 -21.60 -7.74
C GLU A 243 14.12 -22.15 -6.54
N PHE A 244 13.05 -21.48 -6.13
CA PHE A 244 12.14 -21.98 -5.09
C PHE A 244 11.37 -23.21 -5.56
N ASP A 245 10.84 -23.20 -6.78
CA ASP A 245 10.11 -24.33 -7.37
C ASP A 245 11.03 -25.56 -7.58
N GLU A 246 12.27 -25.33 -8.03
CA GLU A 246 13.27 -26.40 -8.21
C GLU A 246 13.65 -27.02 -6.85
N GLY A 247 13.91 -26.21 -5.82
CA GLY A 247 14.23 -26.68 -4.48
C GLY A 247 13.11 -27.50 -3.83
N THR A 248 11.85 -27.14 -4.10
CA THR A 248 10.67 -27.86 -3.58
C THR A 248 10.50 -29.21 -4.27
N ARG A 249 10.83 -29.35 -5.55
CA ARG A 249 10.80 -30.62 -6.29
C ARG A 249 11.87 -31.57 -5.81
N ASP A 250 13.10 -31.09 -5.60
CA ASP A 250 14.22 -31.91 -5.11
C ASP A 250 13.99 -32.45 -3.70
N MET A 251 13.24 -31.74 -2.85
CA MET A 251 12.83 -32.23 -1.54
C MET A 251 11.76 -33.33 -1.64
N ALA A 252 10.77 -33.16 -2.50
CA ALA A 252 9.71 -34.15 -2.70
C ALA A 252 10.24 -35.44 -3.27
N ASP A 253 11.25 -35.41 -4.17
CA ASP A 253 11.89 -36.58 -4.74
C ASP A 253 12.80 -37.35 -3.73
N LYS A 254 13.34 -36.65 -2.72
CA LYS A 254 14.13 -37.26 -1.64
C LYS A 254 13.27 -37.89 -0.55
N GLU A 255 12.06 -37.43 -0.33
CA GLU A 255 11.10 -38.04 0.62
C GLU A 255 10.38 -39.26 0.01
N ALA A 256 10.44 -39.43 -1.31
CA ALA A 256 9.82 -40.56 -2.02
C ALA A 256 10.77 -41.76 -2.24
N GLN A 257 12.03 -41.69 -1.80
CA GLN A 257 13.03 -42.77 -1.84
C GLN A 257 13.31 -43.33 -0.43
#